data_085df88ddba20c52a6f09b6dfa4d2dab
#
_entry.id   085df88ddba20c52a6f09b6dfa4d2dab
#
_cell.length_a   1.000
_cell.length_b   1.000
_cell.length_c   1.000
_cell.angle_alpha   90.00
_cell.angle_beta   90.00
_cell.angle_gamma   90.00
#
_symmetry.space_group_name_H-M   'P 1'
#
loop_
_entity.id
_entity.type
_entity.pdbx_description
1 polymer ?
#
loop_
_entity_poly.entity_id
_entity_poly.type
_entity_poly.pdbx_seq_one_letter_code
_entity_poly.pdbx_strand_id
1 'polypeptide(L)'
;TYAAKIDRAETRVDWTRPAAEVDRQIRAFADTPGAWCLASDGTRLKLLLSAVADAGEAGAAPGTVLDPAPIIACGHGTAVRLLRLQREGRPAADARAFQSGAPLLPGLCLA
;
A
#
# COMPACT_ATOMS: atom_id res chain seq x y z
N THR A 1 0.02 -26.78 15.38
CA THR A 1 -0.56 -26.16 14.50
C THR A 1 -0.22 -26.45 13.19
N TYR A 2 -0.86 -26.32 12.50
CA TYR A 2 -0.66 -26.38 11.19
C TYR A 2 -0.26 -25.07 10.76
N ALA A 3 0.45 -25.07 9.78
CA ALA A 3 0.76 -23.88 9.14
C ALA A 3 -0.54 -23.31 8.71
N ALA A 4 -0.88 -22.30 9.32
CA ALA A 4 -2.08 -21.64 8.99
C ALA A 4 -2.03 -21.22 7.57
N LYS A 5 -3.05 -21.57 6.86
CA LYS A 5 -3.25 -21.00 5.59
C LYS A 5 -3.58 -19.56 5.81
N ILE A 6 -2.74 -18.67 5.35
CA ILE A 6 -3.02 -17.26 5.43
C ILE A 6 -4.07 -16.91 4.39
N ASP A 7 -5.22 -16.47 4.87
CA ASP A 7 -6.30 -16.06 3.98
C ASP A 7 -5.92 -14.77 3.28
N ARG A 8 -6.31 -14.61 2.03
CA ARG A 8 -6.09 -13.36 1.31
C ARG A 8 -6.64 -12.15 2.04
N ALA A 9 -7.77 -12.31 2.73
CA ALA A 9 -8.34 -11.22 3.50
C ALA A 9 -7.40 -10.74 4.62
N GLU A 10 -6.60 -11.64 5.19
CA GLU A 10 -5.66 -11.27 6.24
C GLU A 10 -4.48 -10.47 5.74
N THR A 11 -4.15 -10.59 4.47
CA THR A 11 -3.04 -9.86 3.87
C THR A 11 -3.47 -8.56 3.21
N ARG A 12 -4.76 -8.31 3.14
CA ARG A 12 -5.25 -7.04 2.63
C ARG A 12 -4.89 -5.92 3.60
N VAL A 13 -4.30 -4.86 3.10
CA VAL A 13 -3.88 -3.74 3.92
C VAL A 13 -5.11 -2.98 4.41
N ASP A 14 -5.15 -2.71 5.71
CA ASP A 14 -6.17 -1.87 6.32
C ASP A 14 -5.58 -0.48 6.54
N TRP A 15 -5.93 0.44 5.67
CA TRP A 15 -5.38 1.80 5.71
C TRP A 15 -5.82 2.59 6.94
N THR A 16 -6.83 2.12 7.69
CA THR A 16 -7.25 2.79 8.92
C THR A 16 -6.29 2.56 10.08
N ARG A 17 -5.36 1.61 9.94
CA ARG A 17 -4.35 1.36 10.96
C ARG A 17 -3.22 2.39 10.87
N PRO A 18 -2.46 2.59 11.96
CA PRO A 18 -1.30 3.48 11.91
C PRO A 18 -0.27 3.02 10.89
N ALA A 19 0.46 3.95 10.30
CA ALA A 19 1.46 3.66 9.28
C ALA A 19 2.50 2.63 9.72
N ALA A 20 2.91 2.65 10.99
CA ALA A 20 3.88 1.68 11.50
C ALA A 20 3.35 0.24 11.39
N GLU A 21 2.05 0.03 11.63
CA GLU A 21 1.46 -1.29 11.49
C GLU A 21 1.28 -1.69 10.04
N VAL A 22 0.90 -0.75 9.18
CA VAL A 22 0.77 -1.00 7.74
C VAL A 22 2.13 -1.37 7.16
N ASP A 23 3.17 -0.62 7.48
CA ASP A 23 4.53 -0.91 7.03
C ASP A 23 4.99 -2.29 7.49
N ARG A 24 4.73 -2.63 8.74
CA ARG A 24 5.08 -3.93 9.29
C ARG A 24 4.35 -5.05 8.55
N GLN A 25 3.07 -4.87 8.25
CA GLN A 25 2.28 -5.85 7.51
C GLN A 25 2.84 -6.05 6.10
N ILE A 26 3.17 -4.96 5.41
CA ILE A 26 3.75 -5.05 4.07
C ILE A 26 5.07 -5.82 4.11
N ARG A 27 5.94 -5.51 5.05
CA ARG A 27 7.23 -6.19 5.20
C ARG A 27 7.06 -7.66 5.57
N ALA A 28 6.10 -7.98 6.44
CA ALA A 28 5.87 -9.35 6.89
C ALA A 28 5.40 -10.26 5.76
N PHE A 29 4.63 -9.73 4.83
CA PHE A 29 4.05 -10.53 3.75
C PHE A 29 4.64 -10.24 2.37
N ALA A 30 5.75 -9.53 2.31
CA ALA A 30 6.27 -8.95 1.05
C ALA A 30 6.31 -9.91 -0.12
N ASP A 31 6.73 -11.15 0.07
CA ASP A 31 6.85 -12.10 -1.02
C ASP A 31 5.79 -13.17 -1.01
N THR A 32 5.31 -13.58 0.15
CA THR A 32 4.40 -14.71 0.28
C THR A 32 3.49 -14.55 1.47
N PRO A 33 2.22 -14.43 1.26
CA PRO A 33 1.49 -14.34 -0.02
C PRO A 33 1.49 -12.95 -0.64
N GLY A 34 2.00 -11.95 0.06
CA GLY A 34 2.03 -10.57 -0.39
C GLY A 34 0.87 -9.74 0.19
N ALA A 35 1.20 -8.60 0.80
CA ALA A 35 0.19 -7.63 1.21
C ALA A 35 -0.40 -7.00 -0.05
N TRP A 36 -1.67 -6.66 -0.02
CA TRP A 36 -2.32 -6.13 -1.20
C TRP A 36 -3.41 -5.12 -0.84
N CYS A 37 -3.77 -4.32 -1.81
CA CYS A 37 -4.90 -3.41 -1.72
C CYS A 37 -5.54 -3.28 -3.09
N LEU A 38 -6.64 -2.54 -3.17
CA LEU A 38 -7.32 -2.27 -4.43
C LEU A 38 -7.10 -0.81 -4.83
N ALA A 39 -6.78 -0.58 -6.09
CA ALA A 39 -6.75 0.76 -6.65
C ALA A 39 -8.18 1.28 -6.82
N SER A 40 -8.32 2.56 -7.13
CA SER A 40 -9.62 3.19 -7.27
C SER A 40 -10.46 2.57 -8.40
N ASP A 41 -9.82 1.96 -9.39
CA ASP A 41 -10.51 1.28 -10.49
C ASP A 41 -10.79 -0.20 -10.20
N GLY A 42 -10.49 -0.67 -8.99
CA GLY A 42 -10.69 -2.06 -8.60
C GLY A 42 -9.51 -2.98 -8.91
N THR A 43 -8.45 -2.48 -9.52
CA THR A 43 -7.27 -3.29 -9.82
C THR A 43 -6.54 -3.66 -8.55
N ARG A 44 -6.14 -4.92 -8.42
CA ARG A 44 -5.37 -5.36 -7.26
C ARG A 44 -3.92 -4.91 -7.38
N LEU A 45 -3.42 -4.33 -6.30
CA LEU A 45 -2.03 -3.93 -6.17
C LEU A 45 -1.37 -4.74 -5.07
N LYS A 46 -0.24 -5.37 -5.39
CA LYS A 46 0.56 -6.05 -4.39
C LYS A 46 1.60 -5.07 -3.86
N LEU A 47 1.74 -4.96 -2.56
CA LEU A 47 2.64 -4.02 -1.91
C LEU A 47 3.85 -4.80 -1.40
N LEU A 48 5.02 -4.50 -1.93
CA LEU A 48 6.22 -5.30 -1.70
C LEU A 48 7.21 -4.64 -0.76
N LEU A 49 7.27 -3.32 -0.74
CA LEU A 49 8.17 -2.60 0.13
C LEU A 49 7.59 -1.22 0.43
N SER A 50 7.72 -0.80 1.66
CA SER A 50 7.23 0.49 2.11
C SER A 50 8.12 1.06 3.20
N ALA A 51 7.89 2.32 3.55
CA ALA A 51 8.50 2.96 4.69
C ALA A 51 7.48 3.89 5.32
N VAL A 52 7.59 4.10 6.62
CA VAL A 52 6.75 5.09 7.30
C VAL A 52 7.13 6.47 6.79
N ALA A 53 6.14 7.29 6.47
CA ALA A 53 6.35 8.62 5.95
C ALA A 53 5.59 9.65 6.77
N ASP A 54 5.93 10.91 6.56
CA ASP A 54 5.22 12.00 7.21
C ASP A 54 3.95 12.30 6.41
N ALA A 55 2.81 12.30 7.07
CA ALA A 55 1.55 12.64 6.46
C ALA A 55 1.36 14.14 6.29
N GLY A 56 2.20 14.94 6.93
CA GLY A 56 2.05 16.38 6.92
C GLY A 56 0.76 16.81 7.62
N GLU A 57 0.12 17.81 7.06
CA GLU A 57 -1.12 18.35 7.61
C GLU A 57 -2.35 17.74 6.97
N ALA A 58 -2.20 16.62 6.30
CA ALA A 58 -3.19 16.21 5.33
C ALA A 58 -4.58 15.95 5.88
N GLY A 59 -4.72 15.41 7.08
CA GLY A 59 -6.03 15.07 7.58
C GLY A 59 -6.87 14.28 6.58
N ALA A 60 -6.23 13.64 5.61
CA ALA A 60 -6.93 12.94 4.54
C ALA A 60 -7.47 11.61 5.04
N ALA A 61 -8.53 11.14 4.40
CA ALA A 61 -9.08 9.83 4.73
C ALA A 61 -8.06 8.73 4.49
N PRO A 62 -8.04 7.69 5.32
CA PRO A 62 -7.12 6.57 5.10
C PRO A 62 -7.28 5.98 3.71
N GLY A 63 -6.15 5.67 3.07
CA GLY A 63 -6.13 5.17 1.69
C GLY A 63 -5.93 6.24 0.64
N THR A 64 -6.03 7.52 1.00
CA THR A 64 -5.86 8.60 0.04
C THR A 64 -4.40 8.73 -0.39
N VAL A 65 -4.17 8.83 -1.69
CA VAL A 65 -2.83 9.10 -2.23
C VAL A 65 -2.54 10.58 -2.01
N LEU A 66 -1.50 10.86 -1.23
CA LEU A 66 -1.16 12.23 -0.83
C LEU A 66 -0.14 12.87 -1.77
N ASP A 67 0.68 12.07 -2.44
CA ASP A 67 1.88 12.54 -3.10
C ASP A 67 2.26 11.55 -4.19
N PRO A 68 2.85 12.01 -5.32
CA PRO A 68 3.25 11.11 -6.40
C PRO A 68 4.37 10.12 -6.09
N ALA A 69 4.92 10.12 -4.88
CA ALA A 69 6.01 9.23 -4.52
C ALA A 69 5.72 7.73 -4.65
N PRO A 70 4.55 7.13 -4.38
CA PRO A 70 3.34 7.64 -3.75
C PRO A 70 3.36 7.49 -2.23
N ILE A 71 2.79 8.46 -1.56
CA ILE A 71 2.59 8.42 -0.11
C ILE A 71 1.09 8.24 0.12
N ILE A 72 0.73 7.28 0.96
CA ILE A 72 -0.66 6.90 1.20
C ILE A 72 -1.02 7.23 2.65
N ALA A 73 -2.12 7.95 2.83
CA ALA A 73 -2.62 8.27 4.16
C ALA A 73 -3.04 7.00 4.90
N CYS A 74 -2.66 6.92 6.15
CA CYS A 74 -3.06 5.83 7.05
C CYS A 74 -3.81 6.41 8.25
N GLY A 75 -4.24 5.56 9.17
CA GLY A 75 -4.96 5.99 10.35
C GLY A 75 -4.10 6.82 11.29
N HIS A 76 -4.76 7.53 12.19
CA HIS A 76 -4.10 8.31 13.24
C HIS A 76 -3.17 9.41 12.72
N GLY A 77 -3.48 9.97 11.55
CA GLY A 77 -2.68 11.05 10.99
C GLY A 77 -1.31 10.64 10.50
N THR A 78 -1.12 9.35 10.19
CA THR A 78 0.15 8.82 9.72
C THR A 78 0.10 8.48 8.24
N ALA A 79 1.23 8.14 7.63
CA ALA A 79 1.29 7.76 6.22
C ALA A 79 2.43 6.79 5.94
N VAL A 80 2.32 6.04 4.85
CA VAL A 80 3.41 5.20 4.35
C VAL A 80 3.77 5.63 2.94
N ARG A 81 5.05 5.50 2.62
CA ARG A 81 5.56 5.67 1.28
C ARG A 81 5.73 4.28 0.67
N LEU A 82 5.12 4.06 -0.47
CA LEU A 82 5.29 2.79 -1.19
C LEU A 82 6.56 2.87 -2.01
N LEU A 83 7.45 1.90 -1.80
CA LEU A 83 8.76 1.87 -2.47
C LEU A 83 8.80 0.86 -3.59
N ARG A 84 8.07 -0.23 -3.48
CA ARG A 84 7.99 -1.26 -4.49
C ARG A 84 6.61 -1.87 -4.48
N LEU A 85 6.01 -2.03 -5.64
CA LEU A 85 4.65 -2.56 -5.76
C LEU A 85 4.48 -3.24 -7.11
N GLN A 86 3.37 -3.98 -7.25
CA GLN A 86 3.09 -4.72 -8.45
C GLN A 86 1.61 -4.60 -8.79
N ARG A 87 1.31 -4.19 -10.00
CA ARG A 87 -0.06 -4.21 -10.52
C ARG A 87 -0.37 -5.62 -11.00
N GLU A 88 -1.59 -6.08 -10.75
CA GLU A 88 -2.02 -7.41 -11.20
C GLU A 88 -1.78 -7.57 -12.69
N GLY A 89 -1.16 -8.68 -13.06
CA GLY A 89 -0.84 -8.96 -14.46
C GLY A 89 0.44 -8.30 -14.98
N ARG A 90 1.18 -7.60 -14.12
CA ARG A 90 2.42 -6.93 -14.51
C ARG A 90 3.57 -7.32 -13.59
N PRO A 91 4.83 -7.16 -14.04
CA PRO A 91 5.97 -7.42 -13.17
C PRO A 91 6.04 -6.42 -12.02
N ALA A 92 6.67 -6.84 -10.92
CA ALA A 92 6.95 -5.93 -9.83
C ALA A 92 7.87 -4.80 -10.29
N ALA A 93 7.66 -3.61 -9.75
CA ALA A 93 8.44 -2.44 -10.10
C ALA A 93 8.67 -1.57 -8.87
N ASP A 94 9.76 -0.80 -8.87
CA ASP A 94 9.90 0.22 -7.84
C ASP A 94 8.86 1.33 -8.07
N ALA A 95 8.66 2.16 -7.07
CA ALA A 95 7.62 3.18 -7.14
C ALA A 95 7.82 4.13 -8.32
N ARG A 96 9.06 4.48 -8.60
CA ARG A 96 9.36 5.38 -9.71
C ARG A 96 8.93 4.80 -11.05
N ALA A 97 9.29 3.54 -11.31
CA ALA A 97 8.92 2.86 -12.54
C ALA A 97 7.41 2.66 -12.62
N PHE A 98 6.78 2.29 -11.50
CA PHE A 98 5.34 2.10 -11.45
C PHE A 98 4.61 3.40 -11.81
N GLN A 99 5.00 4.50 -11.19
CA GLN A 99 4.36 5.80 -11.42
C GLN A 99 4.60 6.33 -12.84
N SER A 100 5.66 5.89 -13.48
CA SER A 100 5.95 6.27 -14.85
C SER A 100 4.99 5.63 -15.85
N GLY A 101 4.54 4.41 -15.54
CA GLY A 101 3.66 3.67 -16.45
C GLY A 101 2.17 3.82 -16.16
N ALA A 102 1.78 3.68 -14.89
CA ALA A 102 0.37 3.70 -14.51
C ALA A 102 0.24 4.39 -13.15
N PRO A 103 0.33 5.71 -13.12
CA PRO A 103 0.48 6.44 -11.86
C PRO A 103 -0.73 6.35 -10.94
N LEU A 104 -0.44 6.26 -9.64
CA LEU A 104 -1.42 6.51 -8.60
C LEU A 104 -1.40 8.02 -8.36
N LEU A 105 -2.45 8.69 -8.78
CA LEU A 105 -2.49 10.14 -8.73
C LEU A 105 -2.90 10.63 -7.33
N PRO A 106 -2.34 11.77 -6.87
CA PRO A 106 -2.79 12.36 -5.61
C PRO A 106 -4.31 12.61 -5.63
N GLY A 107 -4.95 12.31 -4.52
CA GLY A 107 -6.39 12.42 -4.40
C GLY A 107 -7.16 11.13 -4.67
N LEU A 108 -6.54 10.13 -5.30
CA LEU A 108 -7.18 8.83 -5.45
C LEU A 108 -7.21 8.13 -4.10
N CYS A 109 -8.20 7.27 -3.92
CA CYS A 109 -8.36 6.52 -2.68
C CYS A 109 -8.15 5.04 -2.95
N LEU A 110 -7.20 4.45 -2.23
CA LEU A 110 -6.97 3.01 -2.28
C LEU A 110 -7.87 2.30 -1.26
N ALA A 111 -8.27 1.10 -1.57
CA ALA A 111 -9.17 0.36 -0.68
C ALA A 111 -8.52 -0.90 -0.05
#